data_975fc3373a3f52cb26ed9281ed9ff900
#
_entry.id   975fc3373a3f52cb26ed9281ed9ff900
#
_cell.length_a   1.000
_cell.length_b   1.000
_cell.length_c   1.000
_cell.angle_alpha   90.00
_cell.angle_beta   90.00
_cell.angle_gamma   90.00
#
_symmetry.space_group_name_H-M   'P 1'
#
loop_
_entity.id
_entity.type
_entity.pdbx_description
1 polymer ?
#
loop_
_entity_poly.entity_id
_entity_poly.type
_entity_poly.pdbx_seq_one_letter_code
_entity_poly.pdbx_strand_id
1 'polypeptide(L)'
;MDIFTKGFGSYTSFSHDAADSYQNSNLTTDSKTGETLETIDPLFVGYTSNVVNQRFTYDFRNKLSLYAGGAYSWKRTNRPEPVEGKEGGSAYDIRSEVWRWEAGAKYKFSRHSLQFDFIKDSYDYGNIYDVASGSHQLGDYVKSKGQKYYEGELKGVFNFYDGATTMIGADWRKDYLVATAGDVDNNAYTWAGYAQHDMKLLQNLSATVGVRYTRHEAFGNNFTPKVALMYSSGNFRFRAAYSQGFRAPGLDELYYHYFKLMAGRPVITFGNKNLNAEKSNYVSLNAEYSNRVFSISVMGYMNFINDMIIKEKHTVDDATRAELRQEFPEMTEAQAAKLKSYSLYVNSDKGSVKGLQVNASVNVFDGFSVMGSYVYTYARTKTGDEWKDLERSVRHTGTLAFNYNQTWNRYTLNVNLNGRLQSKTLYPNYEDAPGYGVWGINTTHTFNVSKWLNVMPSVGVENIFNKKDDRIYHDNIRHALYSPGRMFVVGLKLNFKG
;
A
#
# COMPACT_ATOMS: atom_id res chain seq x y z
N MET A 1 -22.01 14.56 2.35
CA MET A 1 -22.93 15.65 1.95
C MET A 1 -22.16 16.60 1.06
N ASP A 2 -22.69 16.88 -0.11
CA ASP A 2 -22.07 17.75 -1.09
C ASP A 2 -22.97 18.96 -1.33
N ILE A 3 -22.42 20.13 -1.22
CA ILE A 3 -23.13 21.41 -1.47
C ILE A 3 -22.36 22.19 -2.53
N PHE A 4 -23.05 22.60 -3.59
CA PHE A 4 -22.47 23.41 -4.66
C PHE A 4 -23.36 24.62 -4.92
N THR A 5 -22.81 25.82 -4.80
CA THR A 5 -23.54 27.07 -5.09
C THR A 5 -22.57 28.16 -5.52
N LYS A 6 -22.88 28.85 -6.63
CA LYS A 6 -22.13 30.02 -7.13
C LYS A 6 -20.61 29.90 -7.12
N GLY A 7 -20.08 28.71 -7.52
CA GLY A 7 -18.64 28.43 -7.52
C GLY A 7 -18.09 27.91 -6.20
N PHE A 8 -18.85 27.95 -5.11
CA PHE A 8 -18.48 27.33 -3.83
C PHE A 8 -18.95 25.88 -3.80
N GLY A 9 -18.07 24.97 -3.36
CA GLY A 9 -18.35 23.57 -3.09
C GLY A 9 -17.94 23.20 -1.69
N SER A 10 -18.75 22.40 -1.00
CA SER A 10 -18.45 21.79 0.27
C SER A 10 -18.73 20.30 0.19
N TYR A 11 -17.74 19.48 0.53
CA TYR A 11 -17.84 18.04 0.59
C TYR A 11 -17.56 17.58 2.02
N THR A 12 -18.51 16.87 2.61
CA THR A 12 -18.36 16.26 3.97
C THR A 12 -18.63 14.77 3.87
N SER A 13 -17.74 13.95 4.38
CA SER A 13 -17.95 12.52 4.51
C SER A 13 -17.59 12.02 5.91
N PHE A 14 -18.33 11.03 6.36
CA PHE A 14 -18.05 10.22 7.54
C PHE A 14 -18.12 8.76 7.14
N SER A 15 -17.18 7.95 7.60
CA SER A 15 -17.25 6.49 7.52
C SER A 15 -16.93 5.88 8.88
N HIS A 16 -17.63 4.80 9.17
CA HIS A 16 -17.42 3.93 10.31
C HIS A 16 -17.26 2.51 9.79
N ASP A 17 -16.13 1.87 10.11
CA ASP A 17 -15.84 0.50 9.74
C ASP A 17 -15.45 -0.28 11.00
N ALA A 18 -16.03 -1.46 11.16
CA ALA A 18 -15.70 -2.37 12.24
C ALA A 18 -15.66 -3.82 11.73
N ALA A 19 -14.77 -4.60 12.26
CA ALA A 19 -14.67 -6.02 11.97
C ALA A 19 -14.26 -6.78 13.22
N ASP A 20 -14.86 -7.94 13.43
CA ASP A 20 -14.44 -8.86 14.47
C ASP A 20 -13.18 -9.61 14.08
N SER A 21 -12.45 -10.11 15.07
CA SER A 21 -11.33 -11.02 14.84
C SER A 21 -11.80 -12.39 14.37
N TYR A 22 -10.97 -13.10 13.60
CA TYR A 22 -11.26 -14.47 13.22
C TYR A 22 -10.00 -15.34 13.19
N GLN A 23 -10.19 -16.66 13.31
CA GLN A 23 -9.17 -17.69 13.14
C GLN A 23 -9.67 -18.76 12.17
N ASN A 24 -8.76 -19.36 11.41
CA ASN A 24 -9.03 -20.60 10.66
C ASN A 24 -8.61 -21.83 11.48
N SER A 25 -7.60 -21.70 12.34
CA SER A 25 -7.16 -22.71 13.28
C SER A 25 -6.87 -22.08 14.63
N ASN A 26 -7.26 -22.72 15.71
CA ASN A 26 -6.93 -22.35 17.09
C ASN A 26 -5.64 -23.06 17.58
N LEU A 27 -4.90 -23.71 16.69
CA LEU A 27 -3.67 -24.45 16.99
C LEU A 27 -2.44 -23.71 16.46
N THR A 28 -1.35 -23.83 17.19
CA THR A 28 -0.01 -23.36 16.79
C THR A 28 1.02 -24.42 17.19
N THR A 29 2.21 -24.37 16.58
CA THR A 29 3.33 -25.24 16.96
C THR A 29 4.35 -24.43 17.75
N ASP A 30 4.74 -24.91 18.93
CA ASP A 30 5.85 -24.35 19.67
C ASP A 30 7.16 -24.57 18.87
N SER A 31 7.83 -23.48 18.56
CA SER A 31 9.06 -23.50 17.75
C SER A 31 10.25 -24.17 18.44
N LYS A 32 10.18 -24.41 19.76
CA LYS A 32 11.27 -25.04 20.54
C LYS A 32 11.04 -26.52 20.75
N THR A 33 9.81 -26.90 21.11
CA THR A 33 9.46 -28.29 21.45
C THR A 33 8.88 -29.03 20.27
N GLY A 34 8.34 -28.34 19.25
CA GLY A 34 7.59 -28.93 18.15
C GLY A 34 6.18 -29.40 18.55
N GLU A 35 5.77 -29.14 19.79
CA GLU A 35 4.46 -29.54 20.29
C GLU A 35 3.36 -28.65 19.74
N THR A 36 2.17 -29.22 19.54
CA THR A 36 0.98 -28.49 19.12
C THR A 36 0.29 -27.92 20.36
N LEU A 37 0.09 -26.61 20.38
CA LEU A 37 -0.53 -25.87 21.47
C LEU A 37 -1.80 -25.15 20.98
N GLU A 38 -2.72 -24.87 21.91
CA GLU A 38 -3.84 -23.96 21.63
C GLU A 38 -3.36 -22.50 21.63
N THR A 39 -3.83 -21.72 20.66
CA THR A 39 -3.58 -20.26 20.57
C THR A 39 -4.86 -19.47 20.57
N ILE A 40 -4.83 -18.31 21.25
CA ILE A 40 -5.89 -17.31 21.21
C ILE A 40 -5.58 -16.17 20.22
N ASP A 41 -4.38 -16.13 19.63
CA ASP A 41 -4.01 -15.13 18.65
C ASP A 41 -4.80 -15.33 17.34
N PRO A 42 -5.64 -14.38 16.95
CA PRO A 42 -6.43 -14.52 15.73
C PRO A 42 -5.56 -14.41 14.49
N LEU A 43 -5.98 -15.05 13.42
CA LEU A 43 -5.39 -14.86 12.09
C LEU A 43 -5.56 -13.41 11.62
N PHE A 44 -6.75 -12.86 11.82
CA PHE A 44 -7.09 -11.47 11.55
C PHE A 44 -7.54 -10.81 12.85
N VAL A 45 -6.90 -9.73 13.22
CA VAL A 45 -7.25 -8.96 14.42
C VAL A 45 -8.39 -8.01 14.11
N GLY A 46 -9.44 -8.03 14.95
CA GLY A 46 -10.59 -7.16 14.85
C GLY A 46 -10.20 -5.68 15.01
N TYR A 47 -11.03 -4.79 14.49
CA TYR A 47 -10.81 -3.36 14.62
C TYR A 47 -12.10 -2.54 14.54
N THR A 48 -11.99 -1.32 15.04
CA THR A 48 -12.97 -0.24 14.83
C THR A 48 -12.22 0.97 14.25
N SER A 49 -12.76 1.57 13.20
CA SER A 49 -12.18 2.73 12.53
C SER A 49 -13.24 3.77 12.21
N ASN A 50 -12.91 5.03 12.41
CA ASN A 50 -13.76 6.16 12.04
C ASN A 50 -12.95 7.16 11.23
N VAL A 51 -13.54 7.70 10.18
CA VAL A 51 -12.92 8.71 9.32
C VAL A 51 -13.90 9.84 9.07
N VAL A 52 -13.44 11.06 9.29
CA VAL A 52 -14.17 12.29 8.95
C VAL A 52 -13.33 13.07 7.95
N ASN A 53 -13.97 13.50 6.86
CA ASN A 53 -13.34 14.37 5.88
C ASN A 53 -14.21 15.59 5.64
N GLN A 54 -13.56 16.74 5.51
CA GLN A 54 -14.17 17.98 5.06
C GLN A 54 -13.29 18.63 4.00
N ARG A 55 -13.89 19.01 2.87
CA ARG A 55 -13.21 19.76 1.81
C ARG A 55 -14.09 20.88 1.32
N PHE A 56 -13.50 22.06 1.20
CA PHE A 56 -14.08 23.24 0.58
C PHE A 56 -13.38 23.52 -0.74
N THR A 57 -14.14 23.93 -1.73
CA THR A 57 -13.62 24.37 -3.02
C THR A 57 -14.28 25.69 -3.41
N TYR A 58 -13.55 26.52 -4.14
CA TYR A 58 -14.10 27.75 -4.69
C TYR A 58 -13.55 27.99 -6.09
N ASP A 59 -14.45 28.09 -7.08
CA ASP A 59 -14.11 28.36 -8.45
C ASP A 59 -14.51 29.79 -8.81
N PHE A 60 -13.53 30.65 -9.05
CA PHE A 60 -13.73 32.02 -9.47
C PHE A 60 -13.64 32.13 -10.98
N ARG A 61 -14.82 32.32 -11.62
CA ARG A 61 -14.97 32.54 -13.08
C ARG A 61 -14.20 31.53 -13.94
N ASN A 62 -14.09 30.27 -13.52
CA ASN A 62 -13.35 29.22 -14.20
C ASN A 62 -11.85 29.50 -14.42
N LYS A 63 -11.30 30.55 -13.82
CA LYS A 63 -9.87 30.91 -13.92
C LYS A 63 -9.07 30.56 -12.69
N LEU A 64 -9.62 30.79 -11.52
CA LEU A 64 -8.96 30.49 -10.25
C LEU A 64 -9.81 29.49 -9.46
N SER A 65 -9.25 28.31 -9.22
CA SER A 65 -9.85 27.32 -8.34
C SER A 65 -9.02 27.24 -7.06
N LEU A 66 -9.68 27.37 -5.92
CA LEU A 66 -9.08 27.23 -4.60
C LEU A 66 -9.67 26.01 -3.91
N TYR A 67 -8.89 25.34 -3.10
CA TYR A 67 -9.40 24.33 -2.20
C TYR A 67 -8.67 24.35 -0.85
N ALA A 68 -9.39 23.94 0.19
CA ALA A 68 -8.84 23.64 1.49
C ALA A 68 -9.63 22.48 2.10
N GLY A 69 -8.95 21.58 2.77
CA GLY A 69 -9.59 20.42 3.35
C GLY A 69 -8.81 19.82 4.51
N GLY A 70 -9.47 18.94 5.24
CA GLY A 70 -8.86 18.17 6.30
C GLY A 70 -9.54 16.81 6.46
N ALA A 71 -8.78 15.86 6.95
CA ALA A 71 -9.27 14.55 7.34
C ALA A 71 -8.73 14.19 8.72
N TYR A 72 -9.58 13.56 9.52
CA TYR A 72 -9.20 12.92 10.76
C TYR A 72 -9.67 11.48 10.73
N SER A 73 -8.80 10.57 11.06
CA SER A 73 -9.18 9.18 11.29
C SER A 73 -8.54 8.64 12.55
N TRP A 74 -9.27 7.77 13.24
CA TRP A 74 -8.70 6.94 14.27
C TRP A 74 -9.13 5.49 14.10
N LYS A 75 -8.23 4.58 14.47
CA LYS A 75 -8.46 3.14 14.43
C LYS A 75 -7.96 2.52 15.72
N ARG A 76 -8.78 1.67 16.32
CA ARG A 76 -8.40 0.76 17.39
C ARG A 76 -8.38 -0.65 16.82
N THR A 77 -7.27 -1.35 16.99
CA THR A 77 -7.08 -2.74 16.60
C THR A 77 -7.10 -3.58 17.87
N ASN A 78 -8.14 -4.40 18.00
CA ASN A 78 -8.41 -5.17 19.20
C ASN A 78 -7.54 -6.42 19.26
N ARG A 79 -7.01 -6.72 20.44
CA ARG A 79 -6.24 -7.94 20.70
C ARG A 79 -6.89 -8.74 21.81
N PRO A 80 -6.89 -10.09 21.75
CA PRO A 80 -7.38 -10.88 22.86
C PRO A 80 -6.49 -10.67 24.07
N GLU A 81 -7.08 -10.61 25.25
CA GLU A 81 -6.35 -10.59 26.51
C GLU A 81 -5.63 -11.94 26.70
N PRO A 82 -4.47 -11.97 27.41
CA PRO A 82 -3.79 -13.21 27.74
C PRO A 82 -4.69 -14.13 28.58
N VAL A 83 -4.66 -15.43 28.25
CA VAL A 83 -5.40 -16.47 29.00
C VAL A 83 -4.37 -17.47 29.56
N GLU A 84 -4.50 -17.80 30.84
CA GLU A 84 -3.64 -18.77 31.50
C GLU A 84 -3.70 -20.15 30.81
N GLY A 85 -2.54 -20.74 30.55
CA GLY A 85 -2.43 -22.03 29.87
C GLY A 85 -2.63 -22.01 28.37
N LYS A 86 -2.79 -20.82 27.73
CA LYS A 86 -2.91 -20.67 26.27
C LYS A 86 -1.82 -19.76 25.72
N GLU A 87 -1.37 -20.05 24.52
CA GLU A 87 -0.44 -19.18 23.80
C GLU A 87 -1.14 -17.94 23.25
N GLY A 88 -0.41 -16.80 23.20
CA GLY A 88 -0.88 -15.55 22.60
C GLY A 88 -1.54 -14.58 23.59
N GLY A 89 -2.24 -13.61 23.02
CA GLY A 89 -2.86 -12.51 23.78
C GLY A 89 -1.94 -11.31 23.98
N SER A 90 -2.54 -10.22 24.46
CA SER A 90 -1.86 -8.94 24.67
C SER A 90 -2.57 -8.15 25.78
N ALA A 91 -1.83 -7.48 26.64
CA ALA A 91 -2.39 -6.59 27.66
C ALA A 91 -2.91 -5.25 27.08
N TYR A 92 -2.71 -5.02 25.80
CA TYR A 92 -3.08 -3.75 25.15
C TYR A 92 -3.60 -3.96 23.73
N ASP A 93 -4.47 -3.05 23.32
CA ASP A 93 -4.86 -2.80 21.95
C ASP A 93 -3.93 -1.79 21.28
N ILE A 94 -3.96 -1.74 19.95
CA ILE A 94 -3.22 -0.73 19.19
C ILE A 94 -4.18 0.38 18.79
N ARG A 95 -3.85 1.62 19.12
CA ARG A 95 -4.54 2.82 18.66
C ARG A 95 -3.67 3.57 17.66
N SER A 96 -4.25 3.96 16.54
CA SER A 96 -3.62 4.84 15.56
C SER A 96 -4.51 6.01 15.20
N GLU A 97 -3.88 7.15 14.93
CA GLU A 97 -4.55 8.40 14.53
C GLU A 97 -3.86 9.02 13.33
N VAL A 98 -4.65 9.55 12.41
CA VAL A 98 -4.16 10.29 11.24
C VAL A 98 -4.84 11.65 11.19
N TRP A 99 -4.03 12.69 11.05
CA TRP A 99 -4.46 14.04 10.75
C TRP A 99 -3.88 14.49 9.44
N ARG A 100 -4.74 14.88 8.51
CA ARG A 100 -4.34 15.41 7.21
C ARG A 100 -4.97 16.77 6.96
N TRP A 101 -4.17 17.68 6.46
CA TRP A 101 -4.58 18.99 6.02
C TRP A 101 -4.06 19.22 4.61
N GLU A 102 -4.89 19.80 3.75
CA GLU A 102 -4.51 20.13 2.39
C GLU A 102 -5.07 21.49 2.00
N ALA A 103 -4.30 22.24 1.21
CA ALA A 103 -4.76 23.48 0.59
C ALA A 103 -4.09 23.66 -0.76
N GLY A 104 -4.77 24.27 -1.69
CA GLY A 104 -4.17 24.53 -2.99
C GLY A 104 -4.93 25.55 -3.80
N ALA A 105 -4.23 26.01 -4.85
CA ALA A 105 -4.73 26.98 -5.80
C ALA A 105 -4.34 26.58 -7.20
N LYS A 106 -5.26 26.66 -8.15
CA LYS A 106 -5.01 26.46 -9.58
C LYS A 106 -5.48 27.66 -10.37
N TYR A 107 -4.55 28.30 -11.06
CA TYR A 107 -4.86 29.41 -11.96
C TYR A 107 -4.71 28.98 -13.41
N LYS A 108 -5.78 29.21 -14.21
CA LYS A 108 -5.83 28.94 -15.64
C LYS A 108 -5.72 30.26 -16.44
N PHE A 109 -4.82 30.29 -17.39
CA PHE A 109 -4.65 31.42 -18.29
C PHE A 109 -4.47 30.93 -19.73
N SER A 110 -5.36 31.35 -20.61
CA SER A 110 -5.44 30.78 -21.96
C SER A 110 -5.54 29.24 -21.89
N ARG A 111 -4.61 28.51 -22.51
CA ARG A 111 -4.50 27.04 -22.48
C ARG A 111 -3.46 26.51 -21.51
N HIS A 112 -2.98 27.34 -20.60
CA HIS A 112 -1.97 27.01 -19.60
C HIS A 112 -2.57 27.00 -18.19
N SER A 113 -1.88 26.39 -17.25
CA SER A 113 -2.23 26.49 -15.83
C SER A 113 -1.02 26.46 -14.92
N LEU A 114 -1.12 27.19 -13.80
CA LEU A 114 -0.23 27.06 -12.64
C LEU A 114 -1.04 26.50 -11.49
N GLN A 115 -0.43 25.62 -10.72
CA GLN A 115 -1.05 24.98 -9.57
C GLN A 115 -0.04 24.96 -8.42
N PHE A 116 -0.52 25.33 -7.25
CA PHE A 116 0.19 25.17 -5.98
C PHE A 116 -0.62 24.26 -5.08
N ASP A 117 0.03 23.26 -4.49
CA ASP A 117 -0.56 22.32 -3.54
C ASP A 117 0.29 22.29 -2.29
N PHE A 118 -0.36 22.28 -1.12
CA PHE A 118 0.28 22.09 0.18
C PHE A 118 -0.44 21.00 0.95
N ILE A 119 0.34 20.09 1.55
CA ILE A 119 -0.16 18.98 2.35
C ILE A 119 0.62 18.92 3.66
N LYS A 120 -0.10 18.71 4.76
CA LYS A 120 0.42 18.23 6.03
C LYS A 120 -0.26 16.90 6.34
N ASP A 121 0.52 15.89 6.63
CA ASP A 121 0.01 14.59 7.06
C ASP A 121 0.73 14.17 8.34
N SER A 122 0.02 13.56 9.28
CA SER A 122 0.60 13.02 10.51
C SER A 122 -0.08 11.72 10.88
N TYR A 123 0.72 10.75 11.27
CA TYR A 123 0.32 9.44 11.74
C TYR A 123 0.95 9.18 13.09
N ASP A 124 0.12 8.94 14.10
CA ASP A 124 0.55 8.53 15.43
C ASP A 124 0.00 7.15 15.73
N TYR A 125 0.81 6.29 16.34
CA TYR A 125 0.34 5.02 16.81
C TYR A 125 0.96 4.68 18.17
N GLY A 126 0.20 3.93 19.00
CA GLY A 126 0.63 3.49 20.31
C GLY A 126 -0.25 2.39 20.87
N ASN A 127 0.07 1.98 22.07
CA ASN A 127 -0.62 0.95 22.83
C ASN A 127 -1.60 1.60 23.81
N ILE A 128 -2.82 1.10 23.86
CA ILE A 128 -3.80 1.43 24.88
C ILE A 128 -4.03 0.19 25.73
N TYR A 129 -3.73 0.27 27.02
CA TYR A 129 -3.76 -0.88 27.92
C TYR A 129 -5.19 -1.21 28.36
N ASP A 130 -5.64 -2.44 28.14
CA ASP A 130 -6.94 -2.97 28.54
C ASP A 130 -6.88 -3.71 29.86
N VAL A 131 -5.69 -4.13 30.29
CA VAL A 131 -5.38 -4.70 31.60
C VAL A 131 -4.09 -4.09 32.14
N ALA A 132 -3.94 -4.05 33.47
CA ALA A 132 -2.69 -3.61 34.09
C ALA A 132 -1.56 -4.58 33.72
N SER A 133 -0.41 -4.02 33.28
CA SER A 133 0.76 -4.82 32.89
C SER A 133 2.06 -4.06 33.13
N GLY A 134 2.94 -4.62 33.93
CA GLY A 134 4.19 -3.97 34.33
C GLY A 134 3.92 -2.66 35.08
N SER A 135 4.46 -1.56 34.58
CA SER A 135 4.24 -0.19 35.13
C SER A 135 2.99 0.50 34.59
N HIS A 136 2.25 -0.14 33.67
CA HIS A 136 1.08 0.46 33.02
C HIS A 136 -0.23 0.03 33.67
N GLN A 137 -1.17 0.97 33.78
CA GLN A 137 -2.50 0.73 34.33
C GLN A 137 -3.53 0.64 33.20
N LEU A 138 -4.73 0.16 33.54
CA LEU A 138 -5.89 0.16 32.64
C LEU A 138 -6.15 1.59 32.13
N GLY A 139 -6.25 1.73 30.81
CA GLY A 139 -6.52 2.99 30.13
C GLY A 139 -5.27 3.80 29.77
N ASP A 140 -4.08 3.40 30.21
CA ASP A 140 -2.83 4.07 29.83
C ASP A 140 -2.62 4.00 28.32
N TYR A 141 -2.29 5.16 27.72
CA TYR A 141 -1.88 5.25 26.33
C TYR A 141 -0.38 5.54 26.23
N VAL A 142 0.35 4.62 25.64
CA VAL A 142 1.80 4.73 25.41
C VAL A 142 2.06 4.90 23.93
N LYS A 143 2.44 6.11 23.52
CA LYS A 143 2.81 6.38 22.12
C LYS A 143 4.08 5.61 21.76
N SER A 144 4.01 4.84 20.69
CA SER A 144 5.14 4.04 20.20
C SER A 144 5.87 4.71 19.04
N LYS A 145 5.12 5.37 18.13
CA LYS A 145 5.68 6.00 16.93
C LYS A 145 4.80 7.15 16.46
N GLY A 146 5.42 8.22 16.02
CA GLY A 146 4.79 9.31 15.31
C GLY A 146 5.57 9.64 14.04
N GLN A 147 4.86 9.81 12.94
CA GLN A 147 5.41 10.28 11.68
C GLN A 147 4.59 11.44 11.19
N LYS A 148 5.23 12.47 10.68
CA LYS A 148 4.54 13.56 9.99
C LYS A 148 5.38 14.07 8.85
N TYR A 149 4.72 14.62 7.84
CA TYR A 149 5.41 15.36 6.80
C TYR A 149 4.63 16.61 6.41
N TYR A 150 5.37 17.54 5.84
CA TYR A 150 4.88 18.70 5.13
C TYR A 150 5.39 18.63 3.70
N GLU A 151 4.53 18.93 2.73
CA GLU A 151 4.89 18.92 1.32
C GLU A 151 4.26 20.11 0.63
N GLY A 152 5.02 20.83 -0.18
CA GLY A 152 4.57 21.89 -1.05
C GLY A 152 5.02 21.64 -2.47
N GLU A 153 4.11 21.71 -3.44
CA GLU A 153 4.40 21.57 -4.87
C GLU A 153 3.93 22.80 -5.63
N LEU A 154 4.78 23.32 -6.52
CA LEU A 154 4.39 24.29 -7.55
C LEU A 154 4.58 23.64 -8.91
N LYS A 155 3.49 23.60 -9.71
CA LYS A 155 3.45 22.95 -11.02
C LYS A 155 2.82 23.83 -12.09
N GLY A 156 3.52 23.99 -13.22
CA GLY A 156 3.03 24.62 -14.43
C GLY A 156 2.72 23.57 -15.50
N VAL A 157 1.57 23.70 -16.16
CA VAL A 157 1.20 22.92 -17.35
C VAL A 157 1.01 23.86 -18.52
N PHE A 158 1.82 23.69 -19.56
CA PHE A 158 1.91 24.57 -20.71
C PHE A 158 1.61 23.81 -22.00
N ASN A 159 0.58 24.24 -22.72
CA ASN A 159 0.21 23.69 -24.02
C ASN A 159 0.62 24.73 -25.10
N PHE A 160 1.87 24.67 -25.58
CA PHE A 160 2.41 25.68 -26.50
C PHE A 160 1.83 25.54 -27.90
N TYR A 161 1.61 24.30 -28.34
CA TYR A 161 0.97 23.99 -29.63
C TYR A 161 0.08 22.75 -29.51
N ASP A 162 -0.71 22.48 -30.55
CA ASP A 162 -1.65 21.35 -30.52
C ASP A 162 -0.88 20.00 -30.57
N GLY A 163 -1.18 19.15 -29.65
CA GLY A 163 -0.50 17.84 -29.50
C GLY A 163 0.79 17.87 -28.70
N ALA A 164 1.10 18.99 -28.01
CA ALA A 164 2.20 19.04 -27.06
C ALA A 164 1.81 19.65 -25.72
N THR A 165 2.20 19.00 -24.66
CA THR A 165 2.02 19.45 -23.27
C THR A 165 3.36 19.40 -22.55
N THR A 166 3.79 20.53 -21.98
CA THR A 166 4.97 20.62 -21.13
C THR A 166 4.55 20.82 -19.69
N MET A 167 5.04 19.99 -18.80
CA MET A 167 4.86 20.12 -17.36
C MET A 167 6.22 20.43 -16.72
N ILE A 168 6.29 21.47 -15.90
CA ILE A 168 7.46 21.86 -15.13
C ILE A 168 7.00 22.07 -13.69
N GLY A 169 7.73 21.54 -12.73
CA GLY A 169 7.39 21.73 -11.33
C GLY A 169 8.59 21.60 -10.40
N ALA A 170 8.36 22.06 -9.21
CA ALA A 170 9.26 21.90 -8.08
C ALA A 170 8.47 21.52 -6.83
N ASP A 171 9.03 20.66 -6.02
CA ASP A 171 8.44 20.31 -4.74
C ASP A 171 9.49 20.37 -3.62
N TRP A 172 8.97 20.60 -2.44
CA TRP A 172 9.69 20.56 -1.18
C TRP A 172 8.93 19.69 -0.20
N ARG A 173 9.66 18.85 0.53
CA ARG A 173 9.11 17.99 1.56
C ARG A 173 9.99 17.99 2.80
N LYS A 174 9.36 17.93 3.97
CA LYS A 174 10.02 17.71 5.25
C LYS A 174 9.35 16.57 5.99
N ASP A 175 10.11 15.52 6.22
CA ASP A 175 9.69 14.34 6.97
C ASP A 175 10.17 14.39 8.40
N TYR A 176 9.38 13.86 9.33
CA TYR A 176 9.69 13.73 10.76
C TYR A 176 9.38 12.32 11.22
N LEU A 177 10.22 11.78 12.06
CA LEU A 177 10.03 10.52 12.76
C LEU A 177 10.33 10.70 14.23
N VAL A 178 9.37 10.37 15.09
CA VAL A 178 9.55 10.20 16.53
C VAL A 178 9.19 8.76 16.88
N ALA A 179 10.10 8.04 17.52
CA ALA A 179 9.85 6.69 17.98
C ALA A 179 10.40 6.48 19.39
N THR A 180 9.53 6.04 20.31
CA THR A 180 9.89 5.80 21.71
C THR A 180 10.94 4.70 21.85
N ALA A 181 10.82 3.64 21.00
CA ALA A 181 11.88 2.65 20.88
C ALA A 181 13.13 3.29 20.28
N GLY A 182 14.21 3.36 21.04
CA GLY A 182 15.50 3.91 20.64
C GLY A 182 15.60 5.42 20.68
N ASP A 183 14.68 6.12 21.35
CA ASP A 183 14.69 7.57 21.55
C ASP A 183 14.96 8.36 20.24
N VAL A 184 14.28 7.95 19.17
CA VAL A 184 14.47 8.55 17.84
C VAL A 184 13.60 9.78 17.70
N ASP A 185 14.21 10.95 17.50
CA ASP A 185 13.56 12.19 17.09
C ASP A 185 14.37 12.83 15.95
N ASN A 186 14.01 12.50 14.72
CA ASN A 186 14.75 12.92 13.53
C ASN A 186 13.84 13.46 12.43
N ASN A 187 14.41 14.30 11.58
CA ASN A 187 13.74 14.84 10.42
C ASN A 187 14.71 14.95 9.23
N ALA A 188 14.17 15.09 8.03
CA ALA A 188 14.97 15.30 6.83
C ALA A 188 14.20 16.12 5.78
N TYR A 189 14.95 16.88 4.97
CA TYR A 189 14.42 17.67 3.86
C TYR A 189 14.68 17.00 2.53
N THR A 190 13.69 17.13 1.66
CA THR A 190 13.80 16.76 0.24
C THR A 190 13.40 17.95 -0.63
N TRP A 191 14.17 18.25 -1.65
CA TRP A 191 13.85 19.20 -2.71
C TRP A 191 13.89 18.50 -4.05
N ALA A 192 12.94 18.78 -4.91
CA ALA A 192 13.00 18.27 -6.26
C ALA A 192 12.53 19.29 -7.29
N GLY A 193 13.11 19.20 -8.48
CA GLY A 193 12.63 19.88 -9.68
C GLY A 193 12.45 18.88 -10.80
N TYR A 194 11.39 19.04 -11.60
CA TYR A 194 11.10 18.14 -12.68
C TYR A 194 10.54 18.86 -13.91
N ALA A 195 10.78 18.25 -15.07
CA ALA A 195 10.17 18.64 -16.33
C ALA A 195 9.76 17.40 -17.11
N GLN A 196 8.62 17.48 -17.78
CA GLN A 196 8.13 16.46 -18.72
C GLN A 196 7.57 17.16 -19.96
N HIS A 197 7.83 16.59 -21.11
CA HIS A 197 7.26 17.04 -22.38
C HIS A 197 6.62 15.85 -23.09
N ASP A 198 5.32 15.97 -23.33
CA ASP A 198 4.52 15.06 -24.14
C ASP A 198 4.31 15.69 -25.51
N MET A 199 4.63 14.98 -26.59
CA MET A 199 4.57 15.51 -27.95
C MET A 199 4.08 14.48 -28.96
N LYS A 200 3.38 14.97 -29.97
CA LYS A 200 3.11 14.23 -31.20
C LYS A 200 4.28 14.42 -32.16
N LEU A 201 5.02 13.32 -32.40
CA LEU A 201 6.12 13.32 -33.38
C LEU A 201 5.61 13.17 -34.81
N LEU A 202 4.63 12.30 -35.00
CA LEU A 202 3.92 12.04 -36.25
C LEU A 202 2.43 11.87 -35.95
N GLN A 203 1.62 11.76 -36.99
CA GLN A 203 0.15 11.64 -36.84
C GLN A 203 -0.26 10.45 -35.94
N ASN A 204 0.54 9.39 -35.95
CA ASN A 204 0.32 8.15 -35.22
C ASN A 204 1.44 7.78 -34.22
N LEU A 205 2.43 8.64 -34.03
CA LEU A 205 3.54 8.44 -33.11
C LEU A 205 3.59 9.57 -32.08
N SER A 206 3.53 9.25 -30.82
CA SER A 206 3.68 10.19 -29.70
C SER A 206 4.88 9.79 -28.83
N ALA A 207 5.52 10.78 -28.24
CA ALA A 207 6.62 10.60 -27.31
C ALA A 207 6.39 11.38 -26.03
N THR A 208 6.87 10.82 -24.92
CA THR A 208 7.02 11.48 -23.62
C THR A 208 8.49 11.45 -23.24
N VAL A 209 9.04 12.59 -22.88
CA VAL A 209 10.40 12.71 -22.31
C VAL A 209 10.27 13.46 -20.99
N GLY A 210 10.87 12.95 -19.94
CA GLY A 210 10.81 13.58 -18.61
C GLY A 210 12.10 13.38 -17.85
N VAL A 211 12.33 14.27 -16.90
CA VAL A 211 13.46 14.25 -15.99
C VAL A 211 13.04 14.80 -14.65
N ARG A 212 13.53 14.19 -13.57
CA ARG A 212 13.42 14.71 -12.21
C ARG A 212 14.78 14.67 -11.54
N TYR A 213 15.15 15.77 -10.93
CA TYR A 213 16.29 15.89 -10.03
C TYR A 213 15.77 16.03 -8.61
N THR A 214 16.28 15.19 -7.72
CA THR A 214 15.90 15.19 -6.31
C THR A 214 17.15 15.30 -5.46
N ARG A 215 17.14 16.22 -4.51
CA ARG A 215 18.15 16.37 -3.46
C ARG A 215 17.55 16.10 -2.10
N HIS A 216 18.12 15.18 -1.37
CA HIS A 216 17.74 14.85 -0.01
C HIS A 216 18.91 15.10 0.94
N GLU A 217 18.61 15.52 2.15
CA GLU A 217 19.60 15.90 3.16
C GLU A 217 20.57 14.75 3.50
N ALA A 218 20.08 13.52 3.64
CA ALA A 218 20.86 12.37 4.09
C ALA A 218 21.58 11.61 2.94
N PHE A 219 20.89 11.31 1.83
CA PHE A 219 21.43 10.44 0.77
C PHE A 219 21.81 11.19 -0.52
N GLY A 220 21.82 12.52 -0.50
CA GLY A 220 22.36 13.35 -1.57
C GLY A 220 21.44 13.48 -2.80
N ASN A 221 21.99 13.36 -3.99
CA ASN A 221 21.38 13.73 -5.25
C ASN A 221 20.97 12.51 -6.07
N ASN A 222 19.78 12.57 -6.68
CA ASN A 222 19.28 11.55 -7.60
C ASN A 222 18.70 12.20 -8.86
N PHE A 223 19.05 11.65 -10.01
CA PHE A 223 18.54 12.06 -11.31
C PHE A 223 17.81 10.90 -11.95
N THR A 224 16.54 11.10 -12.30
CA THR A 224 15.67 10.05 -12.83
C THR A 224 15.06 10.47 -14.17
N PRO A 225 15.64 10.02 -15.30
CA PRO A 225 15.08 10.22 -16.63
C PRO A 225 13.95 9.23 -16.93
N LYS A 226 13.06 9.63 -17.85
CA LYS A 226 11.98 8.82 -18.42
C LYS A 226 11.84 9.12 -19.91
N VAL A 227 11.69 8.07 -20.70
CA VAL A 227 11.33 8.16 -22.12
C VAL A 227 10.24 7.12 -22.41
N ALA A 228 9.21 7.52 -23.13
CA ALA A 228 8.19 6.60 -23.61
C ALA A 228 7.77 6.95 -25.03
N LEU A 229 7.48 5.94 -25.82
CA LEU A 229 6.98 6.06 -27.19
C LEU A 229 5.66 5.30 -27.29
N MET A 230 4.70 5.85 -28.04
CA MET A 230 3.45 5.21 -28.38
C MET A 230 3.16 5.36 -29.86
N TYR A 231 3.05 4.23 -30.55
CA TYR A 231 2.61 4.13 -31.93
C TYR A 231 1.20 3.59 -32.00
N SER A 232 0.31 4.25 -32.74
CA SER A 232 -1.09 3.86 -32.91
C SER A 232 -1.41 3.65 -34.40
N SER A 233 -2.00 2.50 -34.76
CA SER A 233 -2.41 2.20 -36.12
C SER A 233 -3.74 1.45 -36.11
N GLY A 234 -4.80 2.12 -36.52
CA GLY A 234 -6.16 1.59 -36.44
C GLY A 234 -6.51 1.18 -35.02
N ASN A 235 -6.78 -0.10 -34.82
CA ASN A 235 -7.13 -0.67 -33.51
C ASN A 235 -5.92 -1.10 -32.68
N PHE A 236 -4.70 -0.96 -33.20
CA PHE A 236 -3.48 -1.36 -32.51
C PHE A 236 -2.78 -0.17 -31.85
N ARG A 237 -2.23 -0.41 -30.65
CA ARG A 237 -1.32 0.51 -29.95
C ARG A 237 -0.11 -0.25 -29.44
N PHE A 238 1.06 0.28 -29.76
CA PHE A 238 2.34 -0.26 -29.28
C PHE A 238 3.01 0.80 -28.40
N ARG A 239 3.47 0.38 -27.22
CA ARG A 239 4.16 1.28 -26.31
C ARG A 239 5.51 0.69 -25.92
N ALA A 240 6.53 1.54 -25.86
CA ALA A 240 7.82 1.21 -25.28
C ALA A 240 8.17 2.28 -24.26
N ALA A 241 8.66 1.89 -23.09
CA ALA A 241 9.05 2.83 -22.07
C ALA A 241 10.33 2.39 -21.38
N TYR A 242 11.16 3.38 -21.05
CA TYR A 242 12.28 3.28 -20.13
C TYR A 242 12.17 4.36 -19.08
N SER A 243 12.42 4.01 -17.82
CA SER A 243 12.51 4.98 -16.74
C SER A 243 13.50 4.52 -15.67
N GLN A 244 14.18 5.49 -15.06
CA GLN A 244 14.89 5.28 -13.82
C GLN A 244 14.03 5.72 -12.65
N GLY A 245 14.16 5.00 -11.53
CA GLY A 245 13.56 5.34 -10.26
C GLY A 245 14.58 5.23 -9.13
N PHE A 246 14.24 5.76 -7.97
CA PHE A 246 15.00 5.54 -6.76
C PHE A 246 14.05 5.43 -5.57
N ARG A 247 14.50 4.77 -4.49
CA ARG A 247 13.85 4.76 -3.18
C ARG A 247 14.82 5.34 -2.15
N ALA A 248 14.38 6.41 -1.51
CA ALA A 248 15.10 6.99 -0.39
C ALA A 248 15.11 6.03 0.81
N PRO A 249 16.20 5.94 1.59
CA PRO A 249 16.16 5.33 2.91
C PRO A 249 15.13 6.04 3.79
N GLY A 250 14.32 5.28 4.51
CA GLY A 250 13.42 5.81 5.53
C GLY A 250 14.18 6.36 6.74
N LEU A 251 13.58 7.29 7.48
CA LEU A 251 14.20 7.80 8.71
C LEU A 251 14.43 6.68 9.74
N ASP A 252 13.58 5.67 9.75
CA ASP A 252 13.76 4.47 10.56
C ASP A 252 14.94 3.60 10.09
N GLU A 253 15.16 3.47 8.78
CA GLU A 253 16.31 2.77 8.23
C GLU A 253 17.63 3.50 8.51
N LEU A 254 17.60 4.82 8.60
CA LEU A 254 18.77 5.66 8.90
C LEU A 254 19.10 5.75 10.40
N TYR A 255 18.07 5.86 11.26
CA TYR A 255 18.26 6.33 12.62
C TYR A 255 17.78 5.37 13.71
N TYR A 256 17.20 4.19 13.40
CA TYR A 256 16.83 3.24 14.44
C TYR A 256 18.05 2.80 15.24
N HIS A 257 17.87 2.81 16.55
CA HIS A 257 18.85 2.35 17.50
C HIS A 257 18.08 1.85 18.72
N TYR A 258 17.63 0.60 18.71
CA TYR A 258 16.77 0.16 19.78
C TYR A 258 16.96 -1.31 20.17
N PHE A 259 16.70 -1.54 21.45
CA PHE A 259 16.41 -2.82 22.05
C PHE A 259 14.93 -2.90 22.42
N LYS A 260 14.30 -4.02 22.18
CA LYS A 260 12.94 -4.33 22.66
C LYS A 260 12.74 -5.82 22.85
N LEU A 261 11.73 -6.19 23.64
CA LEU A 261 11.26 -7.56 23.75
C LEU A 261 10.09 -7.81 22.80
N MET A 262 10.20 -8.84 21.97
CA MET A 262 9.10 -9.34 21.15
C MET A 262 8.78 -10.77 21.59
N ALA A 263 7.58 -10.99 22.14
CA ALA A 263 7.19 -12.27 22.75
C ALA A 263 8.27 -12.82 23.71
N GLY A 264 8.79 -11.95 24.59
CA GLY A 264 9.82 -12.29 25.58
C GLY A 264 11.24 -12.53 25.01
N ARG A 265 11.44 -12.35 23.70
CA ARG A 265 12.75 -12.50 23.04
C ARG A 265 13.38 -11.12 22.78
N PRO A 266 14.69 -10.95 23.09
CA PRO A 266 15.39 -9.71 22.80
C PRO A 266 15.56 -9.51 21.29
N VAL A 267 15.27 -8.30 20.81
CA VAL A 267 15.45 -7.86 19.44
C VAL A 267 16.19 -6.54 19.46
N ILE A 268 17.34 -6.50 18.80
CA ILE A 268 18.13 -5.28 18.58
C ILE A 268 18.14 -4.96 17.10
N THR A 269 17.93 -3.67 16.79
CA THR A 269 17.98 -3.19 15.40
C THR A 269 18.72 -1.86 15.36
N PHE A 270 19.68 -1.78 14.44
CA PHE A 270 20.44 -0.58 14.13
C PHE A 270 20.03 -0.03 12.75
N GLY A 271 19.81 1.27 12.69
CA GLY A 271 19.80 2.02 11.45
C GLY A 271 21.23 2.26 10.94
N ASN A 272 21.33 2.80 9.73
CA ASN A 272 22.63 3.11 9.13
C ASN A 272 22.55 4.43 8.37
N LYS A 273 23.22 5.45 8.89
CA LYS A 273 23.28 6.80 8.30
C LYS A 273 24.03 6.85 6.95
N ASN A 274 24.77 5.79 6.61
CA ASN A 274 25.55 5.68 5.38
C ASN A 274 24.78 4.97 4.26
N LEU A 275 23.48 4.71 4.41
CA LEU A 275 22.69 4.10 3.35
C LEU A 275 22.61 4.99 2.12
N ASN A 276 22.83 4.37 0.97
CA ASN A 276 22.53 4.95 -0.34
C ASN A 276 21.06 4.75 -0.69
N ALA A 277 20.53 5.61 -1.56
CA ALA A 277 19.22 5.38 -2.16
C ALA A 277 19.26 4.15 -3.10
N GLU A 278 18.25 3.31 -3.02
CA GLU A 278 18.05 2.25 -4.02
C GLU A 278 17.80 2.89 -5.38
N LYS A 279 18.37 2.31 -6.45
CA LYS A 279 18.19 2.76 -7.82
C LYS A 279 17.58 1.66 -8.67
N SER A 280 16.63 2.01 -9.50
CA SER A 280 15.99 1.06 -10.40
C SER A 280 16.02 1.51 -11.85
N ASN A 281 16.12 0.53 -12.76
CA ASN A 281 16.00 0.70 -14.20
C ASN A 281 14.84 -0.16 -14.68
N TYR A 282 13.79 0.49 -15.17
CA TYR A 282 12.57 -0.15 -15.63
C TYR A 282 12.46 -0.03 -17.15
N VAL A 283 12.19 -1.14 -17.81
CA VAL A 283 11.90 -1.23 -19.25
C VAL A 283 10.60 -1.99 -19.44
N SER A 284 9.73 -1.51 -20.33
CA SER A 284 8.51 -2.22 -20.71
C SER A 284 8.19 -2.06 -22.19
N LEU A 285 7.60 -3.11 -22.73
CA LEU A 285 7.00 -3.16 -24.06
C LEU A 285 5.55 -3.62 -23.92
N ASN A 286 4.62 -2.90 -24.53
CA ASN A 286 3.20 -3.22 -24.52
C ASN A 286 2.64 -3.23 -25.95
N ALA A 287 1.85 -4.23 -26.27
CA ALA A 287 1.02 -4.30 -27.46
C ALA A 287 -0.45 -4.44 -27.05
N GLU A 288 -1.30 -3.59 -27.62
CA GLU A 288 -2.73 -3.55 -27.36
C GLU A 288 -3.49 -3.59 -28.68
N TYR A 289 -4.54 -4.40 -28.71
CA TYR A 289 -5.58 -4.37 -29.73
C TYR A 289 -6.91 -4.08 -29.06
N SER A 290 -7.68 -3.15 -29.60
CA SER A 290 -8.98 -2.79 -29.03
C SER A 290 -9.96 -2.39 -30.12
N ASN A 291 -11.15 -3.02 -30.12
CA ASN A 291 -12.29 -2.61 -30.90
C ASN A 291 -13.55 -2.52 -30.01
N ARG A 292 -14.73 -2.39 -30.58
CA ARG A 292 -15.98 -2.25 -29.81
C ARG A 292 -16.37 -3.48 -29.01
N VAL A 293 -15.94 -4.67 -29.45
CA VAL A 293 -16.33 -5.96 -28.86
C VAL A 293 -15.23 -6.53 -27.99
N PHE A 294 -13.98 -6.41 -28.42
CA PHE A 294 -12.85 -7.10 -27.81
C PHE A 294 -11.65 -6.15 -27.61
N SER A 295 -10.99 -6.31 -26.47
CA SER A 295 -9.74 -5.64 -26.16
C SER A 295 -8.77 -6.64 -25.54
N ILE A 296 -7.51 -6.62 -25.98
CA ILE A 296 -6.42 -7.36 -25.38
C ILE A 296 -5.17 -6.48 -25.29
N SER A 297 -4.47 -6.57 -24.17
CA SER A 297 -3.19 -5.91 -23.94
C SER A 297 -2.20 -6.91 -23.39
N VAL A 298 -1.02 -6.97 -23.98
CA VAL A 298 0.11 -7.81 -23.54
C VAL A 298 1.30 -6.89 -23.25
N MET A 299 1.82 -6.96 -22.02
CA MET A 299 2.96 -6.16 -21.58
C MET A 299 4.05 -7.06 -20.99
N GLY A 300 5.26 -6.99 -21.57
CA GLY A 300 6.47 -7.51 -20.95
C GLY A 300 7.22 -6.40 -20.24
N TYR A 301 7.79 -6.67 -19.06
CA TYR A 301 8.57 -5.70 -18.30
C TYR A 301 9.75 -6.31 -17.56
N MET A 302 10.76 -5.47 -17.32
CA MET A 302 11.92 -5.78 -16.49
C MET A 302 12.24 -4.59 -15.61
N ASN A 303 12.53 -4.85 -14.33
CA ASN A 303 13.02 -3.88 -13.38
C ASN A 303 14.26 -4.43 -12.68
N PHE A 304 15.38 -3.71 -12.81
CA PHE A 304 16.65 -4.04 -12.15
C PHE A 304 16.89 -3.03 -11.05
N ILE A 305 17.13 -3.50 -9.85
CA ILE A 305 17.31 -2.68 -8.65
C ILE A 305 18.73 -2.89 -8.16
N ASN A 306 19.43 -1.80 -7.87
CA ASN A 306 20.73 -1.79 -7.23
C ASN A 306 20.64 -1.11 -5.87
N ASP A 307 21.59 -1.41 -4.98
CA ASP A 307 21.69 -0.83 -3.64
C ASP A 307 20.42 -1.05 -2.80
N MET A 308 19.76 -2.23 -2.93
CA MET A 308 18.57 -2.55 -2.15
C MET A 308 18.86 -2.42 -0.66
N ILE A 309 17.98 -1.74 0.07
CA ILE A 309 18.07 -1.62 1.53
C ILE A 309 17.40 -2.83 2.16
N ILE A 310 18.18 -3.62 2.85
CA ILE A 310 17.72 -4.80 3.55
C ILE A 310 18.10 -4.73 5.03
N LYS A 311 17.42 -5.54 5.84
CA LYS A 311 17.80 -5.78 7.23
C LYS A 311 18.63 -7.05 7.31
N GLU A 312 19.93 -6.89 7.46
CA GLU A 312 20.87 -7.99 7.60
C GLU A 312 20.93 -8.46 9.07
N LYS A 313 20.97 -9.77 9.28
CA LYS A 313 21.13 -10.37 10.61
C LYS A 313 22.56 -10.75 10.84
N HIS A 314 23.13 -10.28 11.95
CA HIS A 314 24.46 -10.62 12.43
C HIS A 314 24.35 -11.53 13.65
N THR A 315 25.08 -12.64 13.67
CA THR A 315 25.15 -13.53 14.83
C THR A 315 25.88 -12.86 15.99
N VAL A 316 25.46 -13.19 17.21
CA VAL A 316 26.03 -12.62 18.44
C VAL A 316 26.89 -13.68 19.12
N ASP A 317 28.20 -13.42 19.20
CA ASP A 317 29.13 -14.13 20.06
C ASP A 317 29.19 -13.50 21.48
N ASP A 318 30.02 -14.02 22.37
CA ASP A 318 30.09 -13.56 23.76
C ASP A 318 30.65 -12.13 23.86
N ALA A 319 31.61 -11.75 22.99
CA ALA A 319 32.19 -10.41 22.94
C ALA A 319 31.16 -9.40 22.50
N THR A 320 30.50 -9.65 21.35
CA THR A 320 29.40 -8.80 20.81
C THR A 320 28.25 -8.68 21.81
N ARG A 321 27.93 -9.76 22.54
CA ARG A 321 26.89 -9.74 23.58
C ARG A 321 27.23 -8.80 24.72
N ALA A 322 28.49 -8.79 25.15
CA ALA A 322 28.96 -7.88 26.18
C ALA A 322 28.92 -6.42 25.74
N GLU A 323 29.34 -6.13 24.49
CA GLU A 323 29.25 -4.80 23.89
C GLU A 323 27.78 -4.31 23.79
N LEU A 324 26.89 -5.12 23.24
CA LEU A 324 25.46 -4.79 23.11
C LEU A 324 24.78 -4.57 24.47
N ARG A 325 25.23 -5.27 25.51
CA ARG A 325 24.73 -5.05 26.86
C ARG A 325 25.21 -3.72 27.48
N GLN A 326 26.41 -3.26 27.13
CA GLN A 326 26.89 -1.94 27.53
C GLN A 326 26.12 -0.82 26.77
N GLU A 327 25.81 -1.06 25.50
CA GLU A 327 25.08 -0.12 24.66
C GLU A 327 23.58 -0.02 25.04
N PHE A 328 22.97 -1.11 25.53
CA PHE A 328 21.59 -1.18 26.01
C PHE A 328 21.53 -1.62 27.49
N PRO A 329 21.80 -0.72 28.42
CA PRO A 329 21.85 -1.04 29.86
C PRO A 329 20.50 -1.49 30.42
N GLU A 330 19.39 -1.20 29.76
CA GLU A 330 18.07 -1.73 30.11
C GLU A 330 17.90 -3.24 29.82
N MET A 331 18.81 -3.84 29.04
CA MET A 331 18.80 -5.27 28.75
C MET A 331 19.39 -6.06 29.92
N THR A 332 18.59 -6.90 30.58
CA THR A 332 19.04 -7.74 31.67
C THR A 332 19.99 -8.83 31.17
N GLU A 333 20.80 -9.42 32.09
CA GLU A 333 21.71 -10.52 31.76
C GLU A 333 21.00 -11.75 31.18
N ALA A 334 19.84 -12.10 31.77
CA ALA A 334 19.00 -13.18 31.26
C ALA A 334 18.43 -12.93 29.87
N GLN A 335 18.17 -11.69 29.54
CA GLN A 335 17.74 -11.29 28.17
C GLN A 335 18.93 -11.33 27.21
N ALA A 336 20.10 -10.79 27.61
CA ALA A 336 21.31 -10.84 26.80
C ALA A 336 21.71 -12.28 26.47
N ALA A 337 21.61 -13.20 27.42
CA ALA A 337 21.90 -14.64 27.21
C ALA A 337 21.00 -15.29 26.14
N LYS A 338 19.78 -14.75 25.91
CA LYS A 338 18.85 -15.21 24.87
C LYS A 338 19.08 -14.55 23.51
N LEU A 339 19.93 -13.52 23.45
CA LEU A 339 20.19 -12.80 22.20
C LEU A 339 21.08 -13.65 21.27
N LYS A 340 20.53 -14.07 20.15
CA LYS A 340 21.23 -14.88 19.14
C LYS A 340 21.75 -14.06 17.96
N SER A 341 21.10 -12.94 17.68
CA SER A 341 21.44 -12.05 16.56
C SER A 341 20.92 -10.64 16.79
N TYR A 342 21.56 -9.67 16.16
CA TYR A 342 21.05 -8.31 15.98
C TYR A 342 20.85 -8.02 14.49
N SER A 343 20.15 -6.96 14.18
CA SER A 343 19.87 -6.54 12.80
C SER A 343 20.47 -5.18 12.51
N LEU A 344 21.06 -5.03 11.33
CA LEU A 344 21.59 -3.77 10.80
C LEU A 344 20.97 -3.50 9.42
N TYR A 345 20.59 -2.27 9.15
CA TYR A 345 20.21 -1.88 7.79
C TYR A 345 21.44 -1.65 6.92
N VAL A 346 21.49 -2.32 5.77
CA VAL A 346 22.60 -2.24 4.80
C VAL A 346 22.06 -2.14 3.38
N ASN A 347 22.84 -1.57 2.47
CA ASN A 347 22.57 -1.73 1.06
C ASN A 347 23.04 -3.13 0.63
N SER A 348 22.09 -3.94 0.13
CA SER A 348 22.37 -5.23 -0.48
C SER A 348 22.68 -5.04 -1.96
N ASP A 349 23.15 -6.12 -2.59
CA ASP A 349 23.67 -6.05 -3.95
C ASP A 349 22.61 -5.68 -4.99
N LYS A 350 21.64 -6.56 -5.26
CA LYS A 350 20.76 -6.38 -6.44
C LYS A 350 19.42 -7.08 -6.28
N GLY A 351 18.39 -6.47 -6.92
CA GLY A 351 17.10 -7.09 -7.16
C GLY A 351 16.76 -7.15 -8.64
N SER A 352 15.97 -8.12 -9.03
CA SER A 352 15.48 -8.25 -10.40
C SER A 352 14.03 -8.71 -10.37
N VAL A 353 13.16 -7.96 -11.05
CA VAL A 353 11.77 -8.33 -11.27
C VAL A 353 11.51 -8.31 -12.77
N LYS A 354 11.06 -9.45 -13.31
CA LYS A 354 10.68 -9.59 -14.72
C LYS A 354 9.29 -10.16 -14.79
N GLY A 355 8.52 -9.75 -15.76
CA GLY A 355 7.16 -10.26 -15.86
C GLY A 355 6.49 -10.09 -17.20
N LEU A 356 5.36 -10.76 -17.30
CA LEU A 356 4.42 -10.66 -18.41
C LEU A 356 3.03 -10.40 -17.83
N GLN A 357 2.33 -9.42 -18.35
CA GLN A 357 0.95 -9.13 -18.01
C GLN A 357 0.08 -9.20 -19.25
N VAL A 358 -1.04 -9.91 -19.13
CA VAL A 358 -2.06 -10.00 -20.17
C VAL A 358 -3.38 -9.54 -19.56
N ASN A 359 -4.04 -8.58 -20.21
CA ASN A 359 -5.39 -8.16 -19.85
C ASN A 359 -6.27 -8.33 -21.10
N ALA A 360 -7.45 -8.89 -20.93
CA ALA A 360 -8.42 -9.06 -22.00
C ALA A 360 -9.82 -8.73 -21.52
N SER A 361 -10.62 -8.14 -22.39
CA SER A 361 -12.04 -7.93 -22.15
C SER A 361 -12.83 -8.19 -23.42
N VAL A 362 -14.04 -8.72 -23.26
CA VAL A 362 -14.97 -8.96 -24.37
C VAL A 362 -16.38 -8.57 -23.95
N ASN A 363 -17.05 -7.77 -24.76
CA ASN A 363 -18.50 -7.52 -24.68
C ASN A 363 -19.20 -8.60 -25.50
N VAL A 364 -19.74 -9.62 -24.83
CA VAL A 364 -20.29 -10.83 -25.49
C VAL A 364 -21.63 -10.50 -26.16
N PHE A 365 -22.48 -9.77 -25.43
CA PHE A 365 -23.76 -9.20 -25.91
C PHE A 365 -24.10 -7.99 -25.07
N ASP A 366 -25.16 -7.27 -25.42
CA ASP A 366 -25.57 -6.06 -24.71
C ASP A 366 -25.82 -6.33 -23.22
N GLY A 367 -25.13 -5.58 -22.38
CA GLY A 367 -25.16 -5.72 -20.93
C GLY A 367 -24.24 -6.84 -20.37
N PHE A 368 -23.63 -7.72 -21.16
CA PHE A 368 -22.77 -8.78 -20.64
C PHE A 368 -21.32 -8.68 -21.14
N SER A 369 -20.39 -8.60 -20.21
CA SER A 369 -18.97 -8.56 -20.50
C SER A 369 -18.17 -9.54 -19.63
N VAL A 370 -17.07 -10.01 -20.20
CA VAL A 370 -16.08 -10.87 -19.53
C VAL A 370 -14.75 -10.14 -19.55
N MET A 371 -14.08 -10.06 -18.40
CA MET A 371 -12.76 -9.46 -18.23
C MET A 371 -11.84 -10.45 -17.54
N GLY A 372 -10.61 -10.54 -18.03
CA GLY A 372 -9.57 -11.39 -17.46
C GLY A 372 -8.24 -10.67 -17.39
N SER A 373 -7.47 -10.97 -16.36
CA SER A 373 -6.08 -10.56 -16.27
C SER A 373 -5.23 -11.73 -15.81
N TYR A 374 -4.03 -11.82 -16.36
CA TYR A 374 -3.02 -12.77 -15.95
C TYR A 374 -1.68 -12.05 -15.81
N VAL A 375 -0.97 -12.33 -14.72
CA VAL A 375 0.37 -11.79 -14.47
C VAL A 375 1.32 -12.91 -14.11
N TYR A 376 2.41 -13.02 -14.86
CA TYR A 376 3.59 -13.79 -14.48
C TYR A 376 4.64 -12.85 -13.91
N THR A 377 5.16 -13.15 -12.71
CA THR A 377 6.20 -12.36 -12.04
C THR A 377 7.36 -13.24 -11.62
N TYR A 378 8.56 -12.88 -12.04
CA TYR A 378 9.81 -13.51 -11.65
C TYR A 378 10.66 -12.51 -10.86
N ALA A 379 10.53 -12.55 -9.53
CA ALA A 379 11.20 -11.64 -8.61
C ALA A 379 12.32 -12.38 -7.85
N ARG A 380 13.52 -11.83 -7.87
CA ARG A 380 14.72 -12.40 -7.22
C ARG A 380 15.54 -11.31 -6.55
N THR A 381 16.25 -11.69 -5.50
CA THR A 381 17.28 -10.87 -4.85
C THR A 381 18.64 -11.58 -4.92
N LYS A 382 19.72 -10.82 -5.02
CA LYS A 382 21.08 -11.32 -4.90
C LYS A 382 21.57 -11.09 -3.47
N THR A 383 22.18 -12.10 -2.84
CA THR A 383 22.82 -11.98 -1.53
C THR A 383 24.21 -12.63 -1.66
N GLY A 384 25.25 -11.82 -1.57
CA GLY A 384 26.58 -12.24 -2.00
C GLY A 384 26.59 -12.59 -3.49
N ASP A 385 27.01 -13.80 -3.86
CA ASP A 385 27.02 -14.25 -5.25
C ASP A 385 25.79 -15.08 -5.67
N GLU A 386 24.88 -15.32 -4.76
CA GLU A 386 23.75 -16.22 -4.98
C GLU A 386 22.44 -15.45 -5.24
N TRP A 387 21.71 -15.86 -6.30
CA TRP A 387 20.36 -15.37 -6.57
C TRP A 387 19.31 -16.26 -5.94
N LYS A 388 18.45 -15.69 -5.08
CA LYS A 388 17.32 -16.36 -4.44
C LYS A 388 15.99 -15.76 -4.88
N ASP A 389 14.93 -16.53 -4.80
CA ASP A 389 13.58 -16.01 -5.01
C ASP A 389 13.25 -14.98 -3.92
N LEU A 390 12.57 -13.91 -4.32
CA LEU A 390 12.11 -12.89 -3.37
C LEU A 390 11.08 -13.53 -2.44
N GLU A 391 11.33 -13.44 -1.13
CA GLU A 391 10.41 -13.95 -0.12
C GLU A 391 9.01 -13.34 -0.29
N ARG A 392 7.98 -14.16 -0.11
CA ARG A 392 6.56 -13.85 -0.32
C ARG A 392 6.19 -13.47 -1.75
N SER A 393 7.02 -13.78 -2.72
CA SER A 393 6.68 -13.59 -4.12
C SER A 393 5.75 -14.68 -4.63
N VAL A 394 4.91 -14.32 -5.61
CA VAL A 394 3.96 -15.22 -6.29
C VAL A 394 4.28 -15.19 -7.78
N ARG A 395 4.45 -16.36 -8.39
CA ARG A 395 4.81 -16.48 -9.81
C ARG A 395 3.64 -16.19 -10.76
N HIS A 396 2.47 -16.71 -10.45
CA HIS A 396 1.31 -16.61 -11.31
C HIS A 396 0.11 -16.07 -10.53
N THR A 397 -0.46 -14.98 -11.00
CA THR A 397 -1.73 -14.45 -10.50
C THR A 397 -2.69 -14.24 -11.65
N GLY A 398 -3.98 -14.42 -11.41
CA GLY A 398 -5.02 -14.19 -12.40
C GLY A 398 -6.30 -13.70 -11.76
N THR A 399 -7.05 -12.91 -12.51
CA THR A 399 -8.42 -12.51 -12.17
C THR A 399 -9.32 -12.80 -13.35
N LEU A 400 -10.57 -13.19 -13.08
CA LEU A 400 -11.62 -13.35 -14.06
C LEU A 400 -12.90 -12.76 -13.53
N ALA A 401 -13.57 -11.92 -14.32
CA ALA A 401 -14.81 -11.27 -13.94
C ALA A 401 -15.85 -11.40 -15.05
N PHE A 402 -17.07 -11.75 -14.68
CA PHE A 402 -18.26 -11.79 -15.51
C PHE A 402 -19.21 -10.73 -15.00
N ASN A 403 -19.53 -9.76 -15.86
CA ASN A 403 -20.38 -8.65 -15.49
C ASN A 403 -21.63 -8.68 -16.36
N TYR A 404 -22.78 -8.62 -15.71
CA TYR A 404 -24.05 -8.41 -16.37
C TYR A 404 -24.71 -7.16 -15.81
N ASN A 405 -25.06 -6.23 -16.70
CA ASN A 405 -25.72 -4.97 -16.36
C ASN A 405 -26.87 -4.73 -17.32
N GLN A 406 -28.09 -4.72 -16.81
CA GLN A 406 -29.27 -4.49 -17.63
C GLN A 406 -30.22 -3.54 -16.93
N THR A 407 -30.78 -2.61 -17.70
CA THR A 407 -31.76 -1.63 -17.23
C THR A 407 -33.11 -1.88 -17.89
N TRP A 408 -34.14 -1.97 -17.06
CA TRP A 408 -35.57 -2.05 -17.48
C TRP A 408 -36.31 -0.89 -16.82
N ASN A 409 -36.68 0.13 -17.59
CA ASN A 409 -37.40 1.29 -17.12
C ASN A 409 -36.72 1.96 -15.88
N ARG A 410 -37.27 1.77 -14.67
CA ARG A 410 -36.77 2.35 -13.42
C ARG A 410 -35.92 1.41 -12.59
N TYR A 411 -35.61 0.25 -13.09
CA TYR A 411 -34.84 -0.77 -12.40
C TYR A 411 -33.59 -1.15 -13.19
N THR A 412 -32.45 -1.18 -12.52
CA THR A 412 -31.20 -1.68 -13.09
C THR A 412 -30.68 -2.83 -12.22
N LEU A 413 -30.40 -3.96 -12.85
CA LEU A 413 -29.71 -5.10 -12.26
C LEU A 413 -28.25 -5.09 -12.69
N ASN A 414 -27.35 -5.16 -11.70
CA ASN A 414 -25.94 -5.43 -11.93
C ASN A 414 -25.57 -6.74 -11.22
N VAL A 415 -24.98 -7.69 -11.94
CA VAL A 415 -24.45 -8.95 -11.40
C VAL A 415 -22.97 -9.01 -11.74
N ASN A 416 -22.14 -9.24 -10.74
CA ASN A 416 -20.71 -9.42 -10.88
C ASN A 416 -20.30 -10.76 -10.24
N LEU A 417 -19.80 -11.68 -11.05
CA LEU A 417 -19.11 -12.90 -10.61
C LEU A 417 -17.62 -12.69 -10.86
N ASN A 418 -16.80 -12.77 -9.84
CA ASN A 418 -15.35 -12.57 -9.94
C ASN A 418 -14.57 -13.68 -9.25
N GLY A 419 -13.42 -14.00 -9.83
CA GLY A 419 -12.47 -14.96 -9.31
C GLY A 419 -11.07 -14.37 -9.23
N ARG A 420 -10.35 -14.68 -8.17
CA ARG A 420 -8.93 -14.41 -8.00
C ARG A 420 -8.19 -15.72 -7.81
N LEU A 421 -7.17 -15.92 -8.62
CA LEU A 421 -6.35 -17.14 -8.66
C LEU A 421 -4.89 -16.75 -8.38
N GLN A 422 -4.18 -17.55 -7.61
CA GLN A 422 -2.73 -17.40 -7.46
C GLN A 422 -2.06 -18.75 -7.26
N SER A 423 -0.83 -18.85 -7.79
CA SER A 423 0.05 -19.98 -7.50
C SER A 423 0.57 -19.90 -6.05
N LYS A 424 1.38 -20.88 -5.67
CA LYS A 424 2.04 -20.87 -4.36
C LYS A 424 2.81 -19.58 -4.11
N THR A 425 2.85 -19.15 -2.84
CA THR A 425 3.69 -18.05 -2.37
C THR A 425 5.02 -18.63 -1.92
N LEU A 426 6.13 -18.09 -2.44
CA LEU A 426 7.47 -18.61 -2.23
C LEU A 426 8.06 -18.08 -0.91
N TYR A 427 8.61 -19.00 -0.13
CA TYR A 427 9.34 -18.71 1.11
C TYR A 427 10.70 -19.40 1.10
N PRO A 428 11.78 -18.74 0.61
CA PRO A 428 13.09 -19.38 0.43
C PRO A 428 13.68 -20.08 1.65
N ASN A 429 13.26 -19.67 2.86
CA ASN A 429 13.74 -20.21 4.12
C ASN A 429 12.70 -21.06 4.88
N TYR A 430 11.51 -21.28 4.29
CA TYR A 430 10.37 -21.95 4.93
C TYR A 430 9.58 -22.74 3.89
N GLU A 431 8.55 -23.45 4.32
CA GLU A 431 7.62 -24.11 3.42
C GLU A 431 6.77 -23.09 2.66
N ASP A 432 6.62 -23.28 1.35
CA ASP A 432 5.79 -22.44 0.49
C ASP A 432 4.32 -22.49 0.91
N ALA A 433 3.65 -21.35 0.90
CA ALA A 433 2.21 -21.33 1.07
C ALA A 433 1.49 -21.82 -0.20
N PRO A 434 0.45 -22.68 -0.09
CA PRO A 434 -0.23 -23.24 -1.25
C PRO A 434 -0.92 -22.18 -2.09
N GLY A 435 -1.01 -22.42 -3.39
CA GLY A 435 -1.85 -21.66 -4.30
C GLY A 435 -3.34 -21.80 -3.97
N TYR A 436 -4.13 -20.83 -4.39
CA TYR A 436 -5.56 -20.84 -4.15
C TYR A 436 -6.36 -20.12 -5.24
N GLY A 437 -7.67 -20.39 -5.26
CA GLY A 437 -8.65 -19.65 -6.03
C GLY A 437 -9.84 -19.29 -5.14
N VAL A 438 -10.21 -18.00 -5.14
CA VAL A 438 -11.36 -17.47 -4.39
C VAL A 438 -12.32 -16.80 -5.37
N TRP A 439 -13.59 -17.17 -5.29
CA TRP A 439 -14.65 -16.65 -6.14
C TRP A 439 -15.71 -15.95 -5.31
N GLY A 440 -16.24 -14.87 -5.83
CA GLY A 440 -17.34 -14.11 -5.22
C GLY A 440 -18.38 -13.73 -6.25
N ILE A 441 -19.63 -13.64 -5.82
CA ILE A 441 -20.73 -13.09 -6.60
C ILE A 441 -21.37 -11.94 -5.83
N ASN A 442 -21.65 -10.85 -6.52
CA ASN A 442 -22.38 -9.72 -5.98
C ASN A 442 -23.47 -9.28 -6.93
N THR A 443 -24.64 -8.95 -6.38
CA THR A 443 -25.74 -8.35 -7.13
C THR A 443 -26.09 -7.00 -6.53
N THR A 444 -26.29 -6.00 -7.40
CA THR A 444 -26.78 -4.68 -7.01
C THR A 444 -28.04 -4.37 -7.78
N HIS A 445 -29.07 -3.97 -7.05
CA HIS A 445 -30.39 -3.66 -7.59
C HIS A 445 -30.62 -2.16 -7.43
N THR A 446 -30.70 -1.40 -8.52
CA THR A 446 -30.95 0.03 -8.47
C THR A 446 -32.38 0.32 -8.82
N PHE A 447 -33.14 0.86 -7.87
CA PHE A 447 -34.52 1.33 -8.05
C PHE A 447 -34.53 2.86 -8.11
N ASN A 448 -34.92 3.42 -9.27
CA ASN A 448 -35.15 4.85 -9.44
C ASN A 448 -36.55 5.20 -8.88
N VAL A 449 -36.63 5.38 -7.56
CA VAL A 449 -37.91 5.57 -6.83
C VAL A 449 -38.54 6.89 -7.18
N SER A 450 -37.73 7.96 -7.27
CA SER A 450 -38.19 9.29 -7.67
C SER A 450 -37.10 10.05 -8.43
N LYS A 451 -37.40 11.26 -8.86
CA LYS A 451 -36.40 12.13 -9.53
C LYS A 451 -35.22 12.45 -8.63
N TRP A 452 -35.42 12.44 -7.31
CA TRP A 452 -34.44 12.84 -6.31
C TRP A 452 -33.90 11.66 -5.46
N LEU A 453 -34.41 10.41 -5.63
CA LEU A 453 -34.01 9.26 -4.80
C LEU A 453 -33.80 8.00 -5.62
N ASN A 454 -32.61 7.43 -5.52
CA ASN A 454 -32.33 6.03 -5.90
C ASN A 454 -32.10 5.20 -4.65
N VAL A 455 -32.70 4.01 -4.59
CA VAL A 455 -32.49 2.99 -3.55
C VAL A 455 -31.73 1.84 -4.19
N MET A 456 -30.58 1.48 -3.59
CA MET A 456 -29.66 0.51 -4.17
C MET A 456 -29.30 -0.57 -3.17
N PRO A 457 -30.15 -1.57 -2.91
CA PRO A 457 -29.76 -2.75 -2.16
C PRO A 457 -28.76 -3.60 -2.94
N SER A 458 -27.85 -4.24 -2.23
CA SER A 458 -26.91 -5.21 -2.76
C SER A 458 -26.82 -6.44 -1.88
N VAL A 459 -26.61 -7.59 -2.51
CA VAL A 459 -26.38 -8.87 -1.83
C VAL A 459 -25.22 -9.57 -2.51
N GLY A 460 -24.28 -10.07 -1.73
CA GLY A 460 -23.11 -10.77 -2.23
C GLY A 460 -22.75 -11.98 -1.39
N VAL A 461 -21.99 -12.87 -2.02
CA VAL A 461 -21.31 -13.98 -1.35
C VAL A 461 -19.86 -13.94 -1.77
N GLU A 462 -18.98 -13.74 -0.81
CA GLU A 462 -17.54 -13.86 -1.01
C GLU A 462 -17.08 -15.27 -0.66
N ASN A 463 -16.02 -15.73 -1.34
CA ASN A 463 -15.47 -17.06 -1.17
C ASN A 463 -16.55 -18.17 -1.26
N ILE A 464 -17.27 -18.22 -2.40
CA ILE A 464 -18.39 -19.12 -2.65
C ILE A 464 -18.07 -20.58 -2.30
N PHE A 465 -16.83 -21.01 -2.60
CA PHE A 465 -16.38 -22.38 -2.38
C PHE A 465 -15.85 -22.65 -0.97
N ASN A 466 -15.99 -21.68 -0.05
CA ASN A 466 -15.56 -21.79 1.35
C ASN A 466 -14.09 -22.23 1.50
N LYS A 467 -13.19 -21.69 0.65
CA LYS A 467 -11.78 -22.02 0.70
C LYS A 467 -11.13 -21.40 1.94
N LYS A 468 -10.49 -22.24 2.76
CA LYS A 468 -9.77 -21.85 3.98
C LYS A 468 -8.37 -22.44 3.99
N ASP A 469 -7.50 -21.88 4.81
CA ASP A 469 -6.24 -22.49 5.21
C ASP A 469 -6.35 -22.90 6.68
N ASP A 470 -6.53 -24.18 6.92
CA ASP A 470 -6.70 -24.75 8.28
C ASP A 470 -5.40 -25.37 8.79
N ARG A 471 -4.24 -25.11 8.16
CA ARG A 471 -2.96 -25.62 8.62
C ARG A 471 -2.60 -25.03 9.97
N ILE A 472 -1.89 -25.81 10.79
CA ILE A 472 -1.28 -25.34 12.04
C ILE A 472 -0.19 -24.32 11.71
N TYR A 473 -0.15 -23.21 12.45
CA TYR A 473 0.89 -22.20 12.28
C TYR A 473 2.23 -22.68 12.87
N HIS A 474 3.29 -22.54 12.08
CA HIS A 474 4.67 -22.84 12.48
C HIS A 474 5.46 -21.54 12.65
N ASP A 475 6.29 -21.45 13.69
CA ASP A 475 7.23 -20.36 13.93
C ASP A 475 6.64 -18.94 13.82
N ASN A 476 5.37 -18.76 14.17
CA ASN A 476 4.60 -17.52 13.96
C ASN A 476 4.43 -17.10 12.50
N ILE A 477 4.72 -17.99 11.55
CA ILE A 477 4.48 -17.75 10.13
C ILE A 477 3.04 -18.11 9.81
N ARG A 478 2.29 -17.09 9.43
CA ARG A 478 0.88 -17.21 9.01
C ARG A 478 0.83 -17.26 7.51
N HIS A 479 0.53 -18.41 6.97
CA HIS A 479 0.42 -18.60 5.52
C HIS A 479 -0.99 -18.31 4.98
N ALA A 480 -1.99 -18.12 5.82
CA ALA A 480 -3.35 -17.90 5.42
C ALA A 480 -3.50 -16.57 4.68
N LEU A 481 -3.58 -16.65 3.36
CA LEU A 481 -3.59 -15.52 2.43
C LEU A 481 -4.97 -15.26 1.82
N TYR A 482 -5.99 -16.00 2.22
CA TYR A 482 -7.35 -15.89 1.72
C TYR A 482 -8.35 -15.73 2.87
N SER A 483 -9.57 -15.43 2.50
CA SER A 483 -10.63 -15.03 3.42
C SER A 483 -10.92 -16.06 4.53
N PRO A 484 -11.60 -15.68 5.59
CA PRO A 484 -11.98 -16.55 6.72
C PRO A 484 -12.87 -17.74 6.32
N GLY A 485 -13.27 -17.81 5.08
CA GLY A 485 -14.24 -18.74 4.55
C GLY A 485 -15.32 -17.99 3.78
N ARG A 486 -16.50 -18.61 3.63
CA ARG A 486 -17.63 -17.97 2.97
C ARG A 486 -18.20 -16.85 3.80
N MET A 487 -18.37 -15.67 3.19
CA MET A 487 -18.98 -14.50 3.80
C MET A 487 -20.19 -14.05 2.98
N PHE A 488 -21.25 -13.67 3.68
CA PHE A 488 -22.43 -13.03 3.10
C PHE A 488 -22.33 -11.53 3.32
N VAL A 489 -22.54 -10.77 2.25
CA VAL A 489 -22.45 -9.30 2.29
C VAL A 489 -23.83 -8.75 1.90
N VAL A 490 -24.37 -7.86 2.72
CA VAL A 490 -25.59 -7.14 2.43
C VAL A 490 -25.32 -5.65 2.55
N GLY A 491 -25.75 -4.88 1.58
CA GLY A 491 -25.57 -3.45 1.55
C GLY A 491 -26.84 -2.71 1.14
N LEU A 492 -26.99 -1.48 1.63
CA LEU A 492 -28.03 -0.55 1.19
C LEU A 492 -27.38 0.82 0.95
N LYS A 493 -27.51 1.33 -0.27
CA LYS A 493 -27.10 2.69 -0.61
C LYS A 493 -28.32 3.53 -0.99
N LEU A 494 -28.49 4.65 -0.33
CA LEU A 494 -29.47 5.67 -0.68
C LEU A 494 -28.72 6.81 -1.39
N ASN A 495 -29.13 7.13 -2.60
CA ASN A 495 -28.52 8.20 -3.38
C ASN A 495 -29.56 9.29 -3.62
N PHE A 496 -29.38 10.42 -2.94
CA PHE A 496 -30.21 11.61 -3.09
C PHE A 496 -29.61 12.48 -4.19
N LYS A 497 -30.41 12.82 -5.17
CA LYS A 497 -30.04 13.72 -6.27
C LYS A 497 -30.57 15.11 -5.91
N GLY A 498 -29.71 16.11 -5.94
CA GLY A 498 -30.06 17.51 -5.79
C GLY A 498 -30.60 18.14 -7.08
#